data_f1fe99b746dd7dfe3f9f269219dbc9f1
#
_entry.id   f1fe99b746dd7dfe3f9f269219dbc9f1
#
_cell.length_a   1.000
_cell.length_b   1.000
_cell.length_c   1.000
_cell.angle_alpha   90.00
_cell.angle_beta   90.00
_cell.angle_gamma   90.00
#
_symmetry.space_group_name_H-M   'P 1'
#
loop_
_entity.id
_entity.type
_entity.pdbx_description
1 polymer ?
#
loop_
_entity_poly.entity_id
_entity_poly.type
_entity_poly.pdbx_seq_one_letter_code
_entity_poly.pdbx_strand_id
1 'polypeptide(L)'
;MKKILITGILLLVLFTGFLTFRFGSALSQEGNPLPILSSIAKLEFANSSYEQYSKSENNTSYVSLNTGESRYDVIKDIMKDNGWDFKEQMGAGLIFDKNGQTKVVETRQYSRHYILFDIPNDVTS
;
A
#
# COMPACT_ATOMS: atom_id res chain seq x y z
N MET A 1 -20.90 31.16 -18.70
CA MET A 1 -19.46 30.76 -18.70
C MET A 1 -18.77 30.99 -17.36
N LYS A 2 -18.93 32.17 -16.75
CA LYS A 2 -18.27 32.43 -15.45
C LYS A 2 -18.70 31.46 -14.35
N LYS A 3 -19.98 31.07 -14.30
CA LYS A 3 -20.50 30.15 -13.31
C LYS A 3 -19.89 28.75 -13.42
N ILE A 4 -19.71 28.27 -14.65
CA ILE A 4 -19.10 26.95 -14.89
C ILE A 4 -17.64 26.96 -14.48
N LEU A 5 -16.93 28.05 -14.78
CA LEU A 5 -15.53 28.21 -14.43
C LEU A 5 -15.33 28.23 -12.90
N ILE A 6 -16.17 29.01 -12.21
CA ILE A 6 -16.12 29.11 -10.75
C ILE A 6 -16.44 27.75 -10.10
N THR A 7 -17.44 27.03 -10.62
CA THR A 7 -17.80 25.70 -10.14
C THR A 7 -16.65 24.72 -10.31
N GLY A 8 -15.99 24.75 -11.49
CA GLY A 8 -14.84 23.89 -11.75
C GLY A 8 -13.69 24.17 -10.80
N ILE A 9 -13.38 25.44 -10.56
CA ILE A 9 -12.31 25.82 -9.61
C ILE A 9 -12.67 25.37 -8.20
N LEU A 10 -13.92 25.54 -7.79
CA LEU A 10 -14.38 25.14 -6.46
C LEU A 10 -14.26 23.62 -6.27
N LEU A 11 -14.64 22.83 -7.28
CA LEU A 11 -14.49 21.37 -7.23
C LEU A 11 -13.04 20.96 -7.13
N LEU A 12 -12.15 21.65 -7.86
CA LEU A 12 -10.72 21.36 -7.81
C LEU A 12 -10.14 21.63 -6.43
N VAL A 13 -10.54 22.77 -5.81
CA VAL A 13 -10.09 23.11 -4.47
C VAL A 13 -10.60 22.10 -3.44
N LEU A 14 -11.84 21.68 -3.55
CA LEU A 14 -12.43 20.68 -2.64
C LEU A 14 -11.72 19.32 -2.80
N PHE A 15 -11.42 18.92 -4.02
CA PHE A 15 -10.71 17.66 -4.29
C PHE A 15 -9.29 17.70 -3.72
N THR A 16 -8.57 18.80 -3.93
CA THR A 16 -7.22 18.98 -3.39
C THR A 16 -7.24 18.97 -1.87
N GLY A 17 -8.21 19.66 -1.27
CA GLY A 17 -8.39 19.67 0.18
C GLY A 17 -8.68 18.29 0.74
N PHE A 18 -9.54 17.53 0.06
CA PHE A 18 -9.86 16.17 0.45
C PHE A 18 -8.62 15.27 0.44
N LEU A 19 -7.82 15.33 -0.63
CA LEU A 19 -6.59 14.54 -0.73
C LEU A 19 -5.60 14.92 0.36
N THR A 20 -5.43 16.21 0.62
CA THR A 20 -4.53 16.68 1.68
C THR A 20 -5.00 16.22 3.05
N PHE A 21 -6.30 16.31 3.33
CA PHE A 21 -6.88 15.87 4.59
C PHE A 21 -6.72 14.37 4.79
N ARG A 22 -7.04 13.57 3.76
CA ARG A 22 -7.04 12.12 3.88
C ARG A 22 -5.64 11.53 3.90
N PHE A 23 -4.72 12.06 3.11
CA PHE A 23 -3.38 11.48 2.96
C PHE A 23 -2.29 12.30 3.64
N GLY A 24 -2.51 13.61 3.85
CA GLY A 24 -1.60 14.46 4.62
C GLY A 24 -0.14 14.32 4.23
N SER A 25 0.72 14.09 5.22
CA SER A 25 2.16 13.93 4.99
C SER A 25 2.50 12.70 4.16
N ALA A 26 1.58 11.75 4.02
CA ALA A 26 1.83 10.55 3.22
C ALA A 26 2.07 10.89 1.75
N LEU A 27 1.48 11.98 1.24
CA LEU A 27 1.67 12.39 -0.15
C LEU A 27 3.13 12.68 -0.51
N SER A 28 3.92 13.14 0.45
CA SER A 28 5.34 13.44 0.22
C SER A 28 6.28 12.35 0.73
N GLN A 29 5.75 11.36 1.44
CA GLN A 29 6.52 10.33 2.12
C GLN A 29 7.27 9.41 1.14
N GLU A 30 6.64 9.07 0.03
CA GLU A 30 7.15 8.12 -0.96
C GLU A 30 7.61 8.79 -2.26
N GLY A 31 7.83 10.09 -2.27
CA GLY A 31 8.22 10.81 -3.47
C GLY A 31 7.05 11.04 -4.42
N ASN A 32 6.98 10.28 -5.53
CA ASN A 32 5.88 10.42 -6.48
C ASN A 32 4.62 9.70 -5.95
N PRO A 33 3.55 10.43 -5.56
CA PRO A 33 2.36 9.81 -5.00
C PRO A 33 1.42 9.19 -6.04
N LEU A 34 1.60 9.48 -7.32
CA LEU A 34 0.64 9.07 -8.35
C LEU A 34 0.47 7.56 -8.48
N PRO A 35 1.55 6.74 -8.50
CA PRO A 35 1.37 5.29 -8.57
C PRO A 35 0.61 4.74 -7.36
N ILE A 36 0.89 5.25 -6.17
CA ILE A 36 0.23 4.81 -4.93
C ILE A 36 -1.24 5.20 -4.96
N LEU A 37 -1.55 6.43 -5.33
CA LEU A 37 -2.93 6.91 -5.40
C LEU A 37 -3.75 6.16 -6.45
N SER A 38 -3.14 5.84 -7.59
CA SER A 38 -3.77 5.04 -8.64
C SER A 38 -4.11 3.64 -8.12
N SER A 39 -3.20 3.02 -7.40
CA SER A 39 -3.40 1.69 -6.81
C SER A 39 -4.46 1.70 -5.71
N ILE A 40 -4.50 2.77 -4.90
CA ILE A 40 -5.55 2.95 -3.90
C ILE A 40 -6.92 3.05 -4.56
N ALA A 41 -7.02 3.77 -5.68
CA ALA A 41 -8.26 3.86 -6.43
C ALA A 41 -8.72 2.47 -6.91
N LYS A 42 -7.81 1.67 -7.44
CA LYS A 42 -8.12 0.30 -7.84
C LYS A 42 -8.56 -0.56 -6.66
N LEU A 43 -7.85 -0.42 -5.53
CA LEU A 43 -8.17 -1.14 -4.30
C LEU A 43 -9.60 -0.89 -3.84
N GLU A 44 -10.00 0.38 -3.84
CA GLU A 44 -11.34 0.79 -3.38
C GLU A 44 -12.44 0.43 -4.40
N PHE A 45 -12.21 0.70 -5.69
CA PHE A 45 -13.22 0.50 -6.72
C PHE A 45 -13.35 -0.96 -7.15
N ALA A 46 -12.25 -1.70 -7.19
CA ALA A 46 -12.28 -3.12 -7.54
C ALA A 46 -12.52 -4.04 -6.35
N ASN A 47 -12.61 -3.47 -5.14
CA ASN A 47 -12.80 -4.22 -3.90
C ASN A 47 -11.72 -5.30 -3.71
N SER A 48 -10.49 -4.95 -4.04
CA SER A 48 -9.34 -5.85 -3.93
C SER A 48 -8.79 -5.87 -2.51
N SER A 49 -8.09 -6.95 -2.15
CA SER A 49 -7.41 -7.05 -0.85
C SER A 49 -6.10 -6.28 -0.84
N TYR A 50 -5.42 -6.19 -1.98
CA TYR A 50 -4.18 -5.45 -2.15
C TYR A 50 -3.97 -5.12 -3.62
N GLU A 51 -3.13 -4.12 -3.89
CA GLU A 51 -2.80 -3.71 -5.26
C GLU A 51 -1.31 -3.37 -5.34
N GLN A 52 -0.68 -3.76 -6.43
CA GLN A 52 0.71 -3.41 -6.71
C GLN A 52 0.81 -1.96 -7.17
N TYR A 53 1.77 -1.20 -6.63
CA TYR A 53 2.00 0.16 -7.09
C TYR A 53 3.41 0.38 -7.65
N SER A 54 4.33 -0.53 -7.42
CA SER A 54 5.71 -0.38 -7.88
C SER A 54 6.41 -1.73 -7.92
N LYS A 55 7.41 -1.86 -8.79
CA LYS A 55 8.26 -3.04 -8.85
C LYS A 55 9.68 -2.58 -9.13
N SER A 56 10.60 -2.99 -8.27
CA SER A 56 12.02 -2.74 -8.46
C SER A 56 12.73 -4.05 -8.78
N GLU A 57 14.06 -3.98 -8.90
CA GLU A 57 14.88 -5.14 -9.17
C GLU A 57 14.79 -6.22 -8.09
N ASN A 58 14.64 -5.78 -6.82
CA ASN A 58 14.68 -6.69 -5.66
C ASN A 58 13.32 -6.90 -5.01
N ASN A 59 12.42 -5.93 -5.10
CA ASN A 59 11.15 -5.96 -4.37
C ASN A 59 9.99 -5.53 -5.26
N THR A 60 8.80 -6.05 -4.94
CA THR A 60 7.54 -5.55 -5.47
C THR A 60 6.76 -4.92 -4.33
N SER A 61 6.25 -3.72 -4.55
CA SER A 61 5.59 -2.92 -3.53
C SER A 61 4.09 -2.89 -3.75
N TYR A 62 3.34 -3.05 -2.65
CA TYR A 62 1.90 -3.16 -2.65
C TYR A 62 1.28 -2.21 -1.63
N VAL A 63 0.01 -1.91 -1.84
CA VAL A 63 -0.81 -1.15 -0.89
C VAL A 63 -2.01 -2.02 -0.48
N SER A 64 -2.39 -1.95 0.79
CA SER A 64 -3.59 -2.62 1.30
C SER A 64 -4.25 -1.75 2.36
N LEU A 65 -5.47 -2.14 2.75
CA LEU A 65 -6.21 -1.40 3.78
C LEU A 65 -5.60 -1.64 5.16
N ASN A 66 -5.55 -0.59 5.96
CA ASN A 66 -5.16 -0.69 7.36
C ASN A 66 -6.39 -1.08 8.20
N THR A 67 -6.55 -2.38 8.43
CA THR A 67 -7.70 -2.95 9.12
C THR A 67 -7.44 -3.18 10.61
N GLY A 68 -6.47 -2.45 11.19
CA GLY A 68 -6.14 -2.60 12.60
C GLY A 68 -5.31 -3.86 12.87
N GLU A 69 -5.77 -4.70 13.79
CA GLU A 69 -5.02 -5.89 14.18
C GLU A 69 -4.85 -6.90 13.04
N SER A 70 -5.79 -6.94 12.11
CA SER A 70 -5.74 -7.86 10.97
C SER A 70 -5.03 -7.30 9.74
N ARG A 71 -4.40 -6.13 9.85
CA ARG A 71 -3.79 -5.44 8.70
C ARG A 71 -2.70 -6.23 7.98
N TYR A 72 -2.07 -7.16 8.67
CA TYR A 72 -1.00 -7.98 8.08
C TYR A 72 -1.47 -9.32 7.56
N ASP A 73 -2.75 -9.66 7.71
CA ASP A 73 -3.27 -10.95 7.29
C ASP A 73 -3.12 -11.17 5.79
N VAL A 74 -3.33 -10.12 4.99
CA VAL A 74 -3.17 -10.20 3.54
C VAL A 74 -1.72 -10.55 3.17
N ILE A 75 -0.75 -10.00 3.89
CA ILE A 75 0.67 -10.29 3.65
C ILE A 75 0.98 -11.75 4.00
N LYS A 76 0.47 -12.21 5.15
CA LYS A 76 0.66 -13.58 5.59
C LYS A 76 0.05 -14.57 4.59
N ASP A 77 -1.10 -14.24 4.04
CA ASP A 77 -1.78 -15.08 3.04
C ASP A 77 -0.97 -15.15 1.74
N ILE A 78 -0.46 -14.03 1.26
CA ILE A 78 0.38 -13.98 0.05
C ILE A 78 1.61 -14.85 0.25
N MET A 79 2.29 -14.71 1.37
CA MET A 79 3.51 -15.45 1.66
C MET A 79 3.22 -16.93 1.81
N LYS A 80 2.14 -17.29 2.49
CA LYS A 80 1.74 -18.68 2.67
C LYS A 80 1.40 -19.35 1.34
N ASP A 81 0.74 -18.63 0.44
CA ASP A 81 0.41 -19.13 -0.89
C ASP A 81 1.66 -19.45 -1.71
N ASN A 82 2.79 -18.84 -1.37
CA ASN A 82 4.08 -19.07 -2.02
C ASN A 82 4.99 -20.00 -1.19
N GLY A 83 4.43 -20.65 -0.17
CA GLY A 83 5.14 -21.66 0.61
C GLY A 83 5.94 -21.12 1.79
N TRP A 84 5.73 -19.86 2.16
CA TRP A 84 6.44 -19.24 3.26
C TRP A 84 5.58 -19.19 4.52
N ASP A 85 6.15 -19.58 5.67
CA ASP A 85 5.47 -19.60 6.94
C ASP A 85 5.88 -18.40 7.77
N PHE A 86 4.89 -17.76 8.40
CA PHE A 86 5.13 -16.63 9.29
C PHE A 86 5.86 -17.09 10.54
N LYS A 87 6.97 -16.42 10.86
CA LYS A 87 7.78 -16.75 12.03
C LYS A 87 7.56 -15.77 13.17
N GLU A 88 7.82 -14.48 12.90
CA GLU A 88 7.68 -13.44 13.92
C GLU A 88 7.62 -12.07 13.29
N GLN A 89 7.19 -11.08 14.07
CA GLN A 89 7.21 -9.67 13.68
C GLN A 89 8.26 -8.95 14.50
N MET A 90 9.14 -8.22 13.81
CA MET A 90 10.15 -7.37 14.45
C MET A 90 9.96 -5.95 13.95
N GLY A 91 9.33 -5.09 14.78
CA GLY A 91 8.97 -3.74 14.37
C GLY A 91 8.04 -3.74 13.18
N ALA A 92 8.44 -3.07 12.11
CA ALA A 92 7.68 -3.01 10.86
C ALA A 92 8.02 -4.13 9.89
N GLY A 93 8.89 -5.07 10.28
CA GLY A 93 9.28 -6.21 9.44
C GLY A 93 8.56 -7.48 9.87
N LEU A 94 7.99 -8.19 8.89
CA LEU A 94 7.38 -9.50 9.11
C LEU A 94 8.35 -10.56 8.59
N ILE A 95 8.72 -11.50 9.45
CA ILE A 95 9.73 -12.51 9.13
C ILE A 95 9.06 -13.83 8.76
N PHE A 96 9.46 -14.40 7.64
CA PHE A 96 8.93 -15.65 7.10
C PHE A 96 10.05 -16.64 6.82
N ASP A 97 9.76 -17.92 7.00
CA ASP A 97 10.72 -19.03 6.76
C ASP A 97 10.17 -19.98 5.70
N LYS A 98 11.09 -20.51 4.88
CA LYS A 98 10.80 -21.56 3.91
C LYS A 98 12.07 -22.39 3.72
N ASN A 99 12.01 -23.68 4.06
CA ASN A 99 13.12 -24.62 3.84
C ASN A 99 14.47 -24.11 4.37
N GLY A 100 14.46 -23.51 5.57
CA GLY A 100 15.66 -22.98 6.19
C GLY A 100 16.08 -21.60 5.71
N GLN A 101 15.37 -21.02 4.74
CA GLN A 101 15.60 -19.65 4.28
C GLN A 101 14.68 -18.70 5.02
N THR A 102 15.16 -17.47 5.21
CA THR A 102 14.41 -16.43 5.88
C THR A 102 14.25 -15.23 4.97
N LYS A 103 13.04 -14.68 4.88
CA LYS A 103 12.75 -13.46 4.14
C LYS A 103 11.98 -12.50 5.04
N VAL A 104 12.18 -11.22 4.79
CA VAL A 104 11.52 -10.16 5.55
C VAL A 104 10.65 -9.33 4.60
N VAL A 105 9.39 -9.15 4.98
CA VAL A 105 8.49 -8.22 4.29
C VAL A 105 8.46 -6.94 5.10
N GLU A 106 8.99 -5.87 4.51
CA GLU A 106 8.99 -4.57 5.16
C GLU A 106 7.63 -3.90 4.99
N THR A 107 7.10 -3.35 6.08
CA THR A 107 5.83 -2.64 6.07
C THR A 107 6.02 -1.20 6.50
N ARG A 108 5.11 -0.33 6.08
CA ARG A 108 5.06 1.04 6.58
C ARG A 108 3.65 1.57 6.45
N GLN A 109 3.26 2.45 7.34
CA GLN A 109 1.94 3.07 7.30
C GLN A 109 1.99 4.26 6.35
N TYR A 110 1.16 4.22 5.30
CA TYR A 110 1.05 5.34 4.36
C TYR A 110 0.16 6.44 4.92
N SER A 111 -0.96 6.02 5.52
CA SER A 111 -1.89 6.92 6.19
C SER A 111 -2.65 6.10 7.24
N ARG A 112 -3.60 6.73 7.89
CA ARG A 112 -4.46 6.03 8.85
C ARG A 112 -5.23 4.87 8.21
N HIS A 113 -5.48 4.93 6.91
CA HIS A 113 -6.35 4.00 6.19
C HIS A 113 -5.61 2.95 5.37
N TYR A 114 -4.33 3.13 5.12
CA TYR A 114 -3.57 2.28 4.19
C TYR A 114 -2.20 1.94 4.73
N ILE A 115 -1.74 0.72 4.41
CA ILE A 115 -0.36 0.32 4.66
C ILE A 115 0.31 -0.03 3.33
N LEU A 116 1.61 0.17 3.28
CA LEU A 116 2.45 -0.23 2.17
C LEU A 116 3.34 -1.37 2.63
N PHE A 117 3.62 -2.32 1.73
CA PHE A 117 4.53 -3.40 2.05
C PHE A 117 5.31 -3.82 0.82
N ASP A 118 6.57 -4.23 1.06
CA ASP A 118 7.50 -4.65 0.02
C ASP A 118 7.77 -6.13 0.18
N ILE A 119 7.47 -6.90 -0.87
CA ILE A 119 7.74 -8.34 -0.89
C ILE A 119 8.95 -8.58 -1.77
N PRO A 120 9.99 -9.30 -1.27
CA PRO A 120 11.14 -9.65 -2.11
C PRO A 120 10.71 -10.43 -3.35
N ASN A 121 11.27 -10.09 -4.51
CA ASN A 121 10.86 -10.69 -5.78
C ASN A 121 11.10 -12.19 -5.85
N ASP A 122 12.10 -12.68 -5.13
CA ASP A 122 12.44 -14.11 -5.14
C ASP A 122 11.50 -14.98 -4.31
N VAL A 123 10.54 -14.37 -3.60
CA VAL A 123 9.52 -15.11 -2.85
C VAL A 123 8.61 -15.89 -3.80
N THR A 124 8.30 -15.33 -4.96
CA THR A 124 7.37 -15.89 -5.93
C THR A 124 8.04 -16.72 -7.02
N SER A 125 9.35 -16.85 -6.98
CA SER A 125 10.10 -17.60 -8.00
C SER A 125 10.38 -19.06 -7.61
#